data_17927f5c24f5340c9e1cc9415bb8a44c
#
_entry.id   17927f5c24f5340c9e1cc9415bb8a44c
#
_cell.length_a   1.000
_cell.length_b   1.000
_cell.length_c   1.000
_cell.angle_alpha   90.00
_cell.angle_beta   90.00
_cell.angle_gamma   90.00
#
_symmetry.space_group_name_H-M   'P 1'
#
loop_
_entity.id
_entity.type
_entity.pdbx_description
1 polymer ?
#
loop_
_entity_poly.entity_id
_entity_poly.type
_entity_poly.pdbx_seq_one_letter_code
_entity_poly.pdbx_strand_id
1 'polypeptide(L)'
;KGDRILVRNEELIPADCVLISGNARIDNSFVTGENRNLSKSKGAIIYAGGKQIGSSIELEVLKEVSHSYLTELWNSTAFEKNESKSIKGVTDKISKYFTLTVLFIACISGIIWMQTDVGKAVQVISAILIVACPCALALSAPFALGNTLRIFGNHKFYLKNTDVIEQISRISDVVFDKTGTLTISGKSTVNFVGNVLDDNKLMIIKSICRNSSHPLSRIIYNAIDAELMVLKNYKEIVGKGLQANGVRVGSAEFLGVDSVKGVSQVHLEIEGVYLGYFKIESTKRGVLKKTINKLHKKVLHLISGDNDAEIGDMQTYFPKDNIYFNMLPPDKLNYIAELQKTDKNVMMIGDGLNDAGALQQSNVGVSISEDINSFSPACDAILDASNFNKLPLFIKFSKMAMKVVYLSFFISFMYNIVGMYFAIKGDMTPIF
;
A
#
# COMPACT_ATOMS: atom_id res chain seq x y z
N LYS A 1 -13.13 16.47 -17.79
CA LYS A 1 -13.97 15.76 -18.76
C LYS A 1 -13.85 16.41 -20.12
N GLY A 2 -13.67 15.63 -21.21
CA GLY A 2 -13.48 16.13 -22.57
C GLY A 2 -12.03 16.48 -22.92
N ASP A 3 -11.10 16.41 -21.98
CA ASP A 3 -9.67 16.64 -22.24
C ASP A 3 -9.09 15.48 -23.07
N ARG A 4 -8.23 15.83 -24.02
CA ARG A 4 -7.48 14.84 -24.79
C ARG A 4 -6.12 14.62 -24.16
N ILE A 5 -5.79 13.34 -23.93
CA ILE A 5 -4.53 12.93 -23.34
C ILE A 5 -3.82 11.95 -24.25
N LEU A 6 -2.49 12.04 -24.30
CA LEU A 6 -1.62 11.10 -24.98
C LEU A 6 -1.02 10.16 -23.92
N VAL A 7 -1.31 8.85 -24.03
CA VAL A 7 -0.75 7.82 -23.15
C VAL A 7 0.29 7.03 -23.95
N ARG A 8 1.51 7.00 -23.43
CA ARG A 8 2.65 6.33 -24.06
C ARG A 8 2.78 4.87 -23.59
N ASN A 9 3.73 4.17 -24.17
CA ASN A 9 4.06 2.80 -23.74
C ASN A 9 4.42 2.79 -22.24
N GLU A 10 3.82 1.85 -21.52
CA GLU A 10 3.98 1.64 -20.07
C GLU A 10 3.42 2.75 -19.17
N GLU A 11 2.77 3.80 -19.71
CA GLU A 11 2.05 4.78 -18.92
C GLU A 11 0.68 4.26 -18.48
N LEU A 12 0.29 4.68 -17.29
CA LEU A 12 -1.02 4.39 -16.73
C LEU A 12 -2.07 5.33 -17.29
N ILE A 13 -3.26 4.78 -17.47
CA ILE A 13 -4.45 5.55 -17.86
C ILE A 13 -5.00 6.23 -16.61
N PRO A 14 -4.98 7.59 -16.56
CA PRO A 14 -5.24 8.31 -15.31
C PRO A 14 -6.73 8.45 -14.97
N ALA A 15 -7.62 8.26 -15.94
CA ALA A 15 -9.07 8.40 -15.79
C ALA A 15 -9.79 7.48 -16.78
N ASP A 16 -11.11 7.31 -16.59
CA ASP A 16 -11.94 6.61 -17.56
C ASP A 16 -12.03 7.43 -18.86
N CYS A 17 -11.65 6.82 -19.98
CA CYS A 17 -11.46 7.47 -21.25
C CYS A 17 -12.09 6.68 -22.41
N VAL A 18 -12.26 7.35 -23.55
CA VAL A 18 -12.56 6.72 -24.84
C VAL A 18 -11.32 6.77 -25.74
N LEU A 19 -11.02 5.67 -26.41
CA LEU A 19 -9.93 5.61 -27.39
C LEU A 19 -10.28 6.40 -28.67
N ILE A 20 -9.53 7.48 -28.91
CA ILE A 20 -9.71 8.32 -30.12
C ILE A 20 -8.84 7.81 -31.26
N SER A 21 -7.57 7.52 -31.01
CA SER A 21 -6.63 7.05 -32.02
C SER A 21 -5.57 6.12 -31.44
N GLY A 22 -4.99 5.27 -32.31
CA GLY A 22 -4.00 4.27 -31.95
C GLY A 22 -4.59 2.88 -31.70
N ASN A 23 -3.71 1.91 -31.43
CA ASN A 23 -4.06 0.54 -31.05
C ASN A 23 -3.83 0.35 -29.56
N ALA A 24 -4.88 0.35 -28.77
CA ALA A 24 -4.78 0.16 -27.35
C ALA A 24 -4.59 -1.32 -27.01
N ARG A 25 -3.50 -1.62 -26.32
CA ARG A 25 -3.25 -2.92 -25.67
C ARG A 25 -3.06 -2.63 -24.19
N ILE A 26 -4.08 -2.93 -23.42
CA ILE A 26 -4.15 -2.53 -22.02
C ILE A 26 -3.83 -3.75 -21.14
N ASP A 27 -2.83 -3.60 -20.31
CA ASP A 27 -2.56 -4.49 -19.19
C ASP A 27 -3.37 -4.04 -17.99
N ASN A 28 -4.36 -4.82 -17.62
CA ASN A 28 -5.22 -4.58 -16.47
C ASN A 28 -4.81 -5.39 -15.23
N SER A 29 -3.62 -5.98 -15.22
CA SER A 29 -3.12 -6.78 -14.10
C SER A 29 -3.16 -6.02 -12.76
N PHE A 30 -2.96 -4.70 -12.83
CA PHE A 30 -3.11 -3.79 -11.69
C PHE A 30 -4.51 -3.70 -11.11
N VAL A 31 -5.53 -3.85 -11.96
CA VAL A 31 -6.94 -3.63 -11.59
C VAL A 31 -7.62 -4.95 -11.29
N THR A 32 -7.37 -5.97 -12.08
CA THR A 32 -8.08 -7.26 -12.00
C THR A 32 -7.27 -8.38 -11.36
N GLY A 33 -5.96 -8.19 -11.16
CA GLY A 33 -5.04 -9.24 -10.73
C GLY A 33 -4.77 -10.33 -11.78
N GLU A 34 -5.41 -10.26 -12.95
CA GLU A 34 -5.21 -11.20 -14.06
C GLU A 34 -4.26 -10.60 -15.09
N ASN A 35 -3.20 -11.31 -15.42
CA ASN A 35 -2.23 -10.91 -16.45
C ASN A 35 -2.79 -11.18 -17.87
N ARG A 36 -3.82 -10.41 -18.24
CA ARG A 36 -4.42 -10.47 -19.60
C ARG A 36 -4.34 -9.11 -20.27
N ASN A 37 -3.58 -9.04 -21.35
CA ASN A 37 -3.56 -7.88 -22.21
C ASN A 37 -4.85 -7.80 -23.02
N LEU A 38 -5.67 -6.78 -22.79
CA LEU A 38 -6.89 -6.51 -23.52
C LEU A 38 -6.59 -5.59 -24.71
N SER A 39 -6.85 -6.06 -25.92
CA SER A 39 -6.82 -5.20 -27.12
C SER A 39 -8.16 -4.47 -27.25
N LYS A 40 -8.09 -3.15 -27.44
CA LYS A 40 -9.26 -2.27 -27.60
C LYS A 40 -9.15 -1.51 -28.91
N SER A 41 -10.28 -1.38 -29.61
CA SER A 41 -10.40 -0.62 -30.86
C SER A 41 -10.90 0.80 -30.63
N LYS A 42 -10.71 1.67 -31.62
CA LYS A 42 -11.20 3.05 -31.61
C LYS A 42 -12.67 3.14 -31.18
N GLY A 43 -13.01 4.06 -30.29
CA GLY A 43 -14.33 4.23 -29.70
C GLY A 43 -14.60 3.35 -28.47
N ALA A 44 -13.71 2.42 -28.12
CA ALA A 44 -13.87 1.60 -26.94
C ALA A 44 -13.57 2.39 -25.66
N ILE A 45 -14.32 2.08 -24.60
CA ILE A 45 -14.05 2.62 -23.26
C ILE A 45 -12.84 1.89 -22.67
N ILE A 46 -11.92 2.68 -22.14
CA ILE A 46 -10.73 2.26 -21.44
C ILE A 46 -10.82 2.83 -20.01
N TYR A 47 -10.77 1.94 -19.02
CA TYR A 47 -10.89 2.30 -17.61
C TYR A 47 -9.55 2.77 -17.05
N ALA A 48 -9.62 3.65 -16.05
CA ALA A 48 -8.46 4.11 -15.32
C ALA A 48 -7.67 2.95 -14.67
N GLY A 49 -6.37 3.11 -14.56
CA GLY A 49 -5.46 2.15 -13.91
C GLY A 49 -4.95 1.02 -14.78
N GLY A 50 -5.48 0.85 -15.99
CA GLY A 50 -4.84 0.01 -16.99
C GLY A 50 -3.53 0.64 -17.49
N LYS A 51 -2.57 -0.18 -17.88
CA LYS A 51 -1.27 0.24 -18.42
C LYS A 51 -1.25 0.03 -19.92
N GLN A 52 -0.93 1.06 -20.69
CA GLN A 52 -0.78 0.93 -22.14
C GLN A 52 0.48 0.15 -22.49
N ILE A 53 0.36 -0.86 -23.36
CA ILE A 53 1.49 -1.65 -23.86
C ILE A 53 1.62 -1.48 -25.37
N GLY A 54 2.77 -0.98 -25.83
CA GLY A 54 3.08 -0.78 -27.23
C GLY A 54 3.09 0.69 -27.64
N SER A 55 2.51 1.05 -28.80
CA SER A 55 2.51 2.42 -29.32
C SER A 55 1.67 3.36 -28.44
N SER A 56 1.97 4.65 -28.50
CA SER A 56 1.16 5.67 -27.86
C SER A 56 -0.27 5.71 -28.42
N ILE A 57 -1.21 6.03 -27.55
CA ILE A 57 -2.64 6.14 -27.88
C ILE A 57 -3.17 7.50 -27.44
N GLU A 58 -4.15 8.02 -28.18
CA GLU A 58 -4.87 9.23 -27.79
C GLU A 58 -6.23 8.87 -27.19
N LEU A 59 -6.50 9.43 -26.02
CA LEU A 59 -7.70 9.18 -25.25
C LEU A 59 -8.44 10.50 -25.00
N GLU A 60 -9.77 10.43 -24.90
CA GLU A 60 -10.60 11.53 -24.41
C GLU A 60 -11.19 11.14 -23.05
N VAL A 61 -11.01 12.01 -22.06
CA VAL A 61 -11.45 11.78 -20.67
C VAL A 61 -12.97 11.89 -20.57
N LEU A 62 -13.62 10.81 -20.13
CA LEU A 62 -15.08 10.71 -19.96
C LEU A 62 -15.55 11.27 -18.62
N LYS A 63 -14.82 10.99 -17.56
CA LYS A 63 -15.18 11.37 -16.19
C LYS A 63 -14.00 12.06 -15.52
N GLU A 64 -14.29 12.90 -14.54
CA GLU A 64 -13.26 13.42 -13.64
C GLU A 64 -12.59 12.28 -12.86
N VAL A 65 -11.35 12.49 -12.38
CA VAL A 65 -10.58 11.46 -11.66
C VAL A 65 -11.33 10.95 -10.42
N SER A 66 -12.11 11.80 -9.75
CA SER A 66 -12.96 11.44 -8.61
C SER A 66 -14.08 10.44 -8.93
N HIS A 67 -14.45 10.32 -10.21
CA HIS A 67 -15.48 9.40 -10.69
C HIS A 67 -14.87 8.29 -11.56
N SER A 68 -13.57 8.12 -11.53
CA SER A 68 -12.90 7.08 -12.32
C SER A 68 -13.17 5.69 -11.75
N TYR A 69 -13.06 4.69 -12.61
CA TYR A 69 -13.25 3.27 -12.25
C TYR A 69 -12.34 2.82 -11.09
N LEU A 70 -11.11 3.34 -11.00
CA LEU A 70 -10.21 3.02 -9.87
C LEU A 70 -10.72 3.56 -8.54
N THR A 71 -11.28 4.77 -8.53
CA THR A 71 -11.86 5.35 -7.31
C THR A 71 -13.11 4.55 -6.90
N GLU A 72 -13.94 4.14 -7.87
CA GLU A 72 -15.08 3.26 -7.62
C GLU A 72 -14.64 1.89 -7.08
N LEU A 73 -13.59 1.28 -7.67
CA LEU A 73 -13.02 0.02 -7.16
C LEU A 73 -12.43 0.18 -5.76
N TRP A 74 -11.70 1.24 -5.49
CA TRP A 74 -11.12 1.48 -4.16
C TRP A 74 -12.18 1.64 -3.09
N ASN A 75 -13.32 2.22 -3.46
CA ASN A 75 -14.46 2.40 -2.57
C ASN A 75 -15.50 1.25 -2.67
N SER A 76 -15.23 0.21 -3.46
CA SER A 76 -16.17 -0.91 -3.61
C SER A 76 -16.20 -1.77 -2.34
N THR A 77 -17.36 -2.37 -2.08
CA THR A 77 -17.59 -3.28 -0.94
C THR A 77 -16.71 -4.53 -0.98
N ALA A 78 -16.20 -4.92 -2.17
CA ALA A 78 -15.26 -6.02 -2.33
C ALA A 78 -13.92 -5.81 -1.60
N PHE A 79 -13.54 -4.53 -1.37
CA PHE A 79 -12.33 -4.13 -0.66
C PHE A 79 -12.62 -3.50 0.71
N GLU A 80 -13.87 -3.56 1.18
CA GLU A 80 -14.23 -3.12 2.53
C GLU A 80 -13.78 -4.15 3.56
N LYS A 81 -13.07 -3.67 4.56
CA LYS A 81 -12.70 -4.45 5.74
C LYS A 81 -13.81 -4.30 6.79
N ASN A 82 -14.10 -5.38 7.52
CA ASN A 82 -15.10 -5.35 8.58
C ASN A 82 -14.81 -4.23 9.60
N GLU A 83 -15.67 -3.22 9.64
CA GLU A 83 -15.55 -2.01 10.49
C GLU A 83 -15.81 -2.28 11.98
N SER A 84 -16.02 -3.52 12.40
CA SER A 84 -16.58 -3.88 13.72
C SER A 84 -15.75 -3.46 14.96
N LYS A 85 -14.53 -2.95 14.78
CA LYS A 85 -13.64 -2.51 15.88
C LYS A 85 -13.21 -1.03 15.78
N SER A 86 -13.88 -0.21 14.94
CA SER A 86 -13.58 1.22 14.79
C SER A 86 -14.10 2.02 15.99
N ILE A 87 -13.43 3.14 16.32
CA ILE A 87 -13.91 4.14 17.32
C ILE A 87 -15.33 4.57 16.98
N LYS A 88 -15.67 4.72 15.71
CA LYS A 88 -17.03 5.07 15.26
C LYS A 88 -18.06 4.10 15.83
N GLY A 89 -17.85 2.79 15.72
CA GLY A 89 -18.75 1.78 16.27
C GLY A 89 -18.81 1.77 17.81
N VAL A 90 -17.71 2.13 18.49
CA VAL A 90 -17.69 2.27 19.95
C VAL A 90 -18.40 3.55 20.38
N THR A 91 -18.15 4.67 19.69
CA THR A 91 -18.81 5.96 19.95
C THR A 91 -20.32 5.85 19.76
N ASP A 92 -20.78 5.19 18.71
CA ASP A 92 -22.23 5.00 18.43
C ASP A 92 -22.91 4.18 19.52
N LYS A 93 -22.27 3.12 20.02
CA LYS A 93 -22.82 2.34 21.15
C LYS A 93 -22.88 3.16 22.44
N ILE A 94 -21.78 3.86 22.77
CA ILE A 94 -21.74 4.71 23.97
C ILE A 94 -22.79 5.81 23.88
N SER A 95 -22.92 6.49 22.74
CA SER A 95 -23.91 7.55 22.53
C SER A 95 -25.34 7.09 22.78
N LYS A 96 -25.69 5.87 22.33
CA LYS A 96 -27.04 5.31 22.53
C LYS A 96 -27.37 5.13 24.02
N TYR A 97 -26.47 4.51 24.78
CA TYR A 97 -26.70 4.28 26.21
C TYR A 97 -26.60 5.59 27.01
N PHE A 98 -25.70 6.49 26.62
CA PHE A 98 -25.55 7.80 27.22
C PHE A 98 -26.84 8.63 27.10
N THR A 99 -27.44 8.71 25.94
CA THR A 99 -28.68 9.43 25.71
C THR A 99 -29.82 8.91 26.58
N LEU A 100 -29.98 7.59 26.65
CA LEU A 100 -31.00 6.97 27.52
C LEU A 100 -30.79 7.27 29.00
N THR A 101 -29.54 7.22 29.45
CA THR A 101 -29.17 7.53 30.83
C THR A 101 -29.46 8.99 31.17
N VAL A 102 -29.13 9.92 30.28
CA VAL A 102 -29.41 11.35 30.45
C VAL A 102 -30.90 11.64 30.54
N LEU A 103 -31.70 11.06 29.63
CA LEU A 103 -33.15 11.21 29.66
C LEU A 103 -33.75 10.66 30.96
N PHE A 104 -33.25 9.54 31.45
CA PHE A 104 -33.68 8.96 32.71
C PHE A 104 -33.35 9.88 33.90
N ILE A 105 -32.14 10.43 33.94
CA ILE A 105 -31.72 11.40 34.98
C ILE A 105 -32.59 12.67 34.90
N ALA A 106 -32.83 13.19 33.69
CA ALA A 106 -33.65 14.39 33.50
C ALA A 106 -35.11 14.17 33.99
N CYS A 107 -35.70 13.00 33.66
CA CYS A 107 -37.05 12.65 34.13
C CYS A 107 -37.12 12.54 35.66
N ILE A 108 -36.20 11.81 36.29
CA ILE A 108 -36.18 11.67 37.76
C ILE A 108 -35.97 13.01 38.42
N SER A 109 -34.99 13.81 38.00
CA SER A 109 -34.71 15.13 38.56
C SER A 109 -35.92 16.07 38.38
N GLY A 110 -36.57 16.03 37.23
CA GLY A 110 -37.78 16.78 36.96
C GLY A 110 -38.93 16.44 37.87
N ILE A 111 -39.20 15.14 38.13
CA ILE A 111 -40.25 14.67 39.05
C ILE A 111 -39.97 15.14 40.48
N ILE A 112 -38.71 15.07 40.93
CA ILE A 112 -38.34 15.53 42.28
C ILE A 112 -38.61 17.04 42.46
N TRP A 113 -38.14 17.85 41.52
CA TRP A 113 -38.31 19.30 41.57
C TRP A 113 -39.75 19.76 41.34
N MET A 114 -40.55 19.00 40.56
CA MET A 114 -41.96 19.29 40.31
C MET A 114 -42.81 19.29 41.60
N GLN A 115 -42.36 18.56 42.65
CA GLN A 115 -43.04 18.55 43.97
C GLN A 115 -42.84 19.85 44.75
N THR A 116 -41.83 20.66 44.44
CA THR A 116 -41.45 21.87 45.15
C THR A 116 -41.68 23.14 44.34
N ASP A 117 -41.23 23.15 43.07
CA ASP A 117 -41.32 24.30 42.18
C ASP A 117 -41.31 23.81 40.70
N VAL A 118 -42.40 24.04 40.00
CA VAL A 118 -42.55 23.66 38.57
C VAL A 118 -41.60 24.45 37.68
N GLY A 119 -41.33 25.72 37.97
CA GLY A 119 -40.38 26.54 37.24
C GLY A 119 -38.95 25.99 37.33
N LYS A 120 -38.54 25.61 38.55
CA LYS A 120 -37.25 24.94 38.76
C LYS A 120 -37.18 23.58 38.11
N ALA A 121 -38.24 22.79 38.08
CA ALA A 121 -38.28 21.52 37.39
C ALA A 121 -37.97 21.69 35.90
N VAL A 122 -38.59 22.62 35.20
CA VAL A 122 -38.34 22.94 33.81
C VAL A 122 -36.90 23.41 33.59
N GLN A 123 -36.41 24.29 34.49
CA GLN A 123 -35.02 24.76 34.44
C GLN A 123 -34.01 23.61 34.55
N VAL A 124 -34.18 22.72 35.53
CA VAL A 124 -33.29 21.54 35.77
C VAL A 124 -33.31 20.59 34.61
N ILE A 125 -34.49 20.25 34.09
CA ILE A 125 -34.60 19.38 32.90
C ILE A 125 -33.85 19.99 31.71
N SER A 126 -34.09 21.28 31.44
CA SER A 126 -33.42 21.99 30.35
C SER A 126 -31.91 22.05 30.53
N ALA A 127 -31.42 22.34 31.74
CA ALA A 127 -30.00 22.39 32.08
C ALA A 127 -29.33 21.01 31.88
N ILE A 128 -29.97 19.93 32.35
CA ILE A 128 -29.47 18.55 32.19
C ILE A 128 -29.35 18.21 30.70
N LEU A 129 -30.37 18.49 29.90
CA LEU A 129 -30.37 18.18 28.44
C LEU A 129 -29.33 18.99 27.67
N ILE A 130 -29.09 20.25 28.03
CA ILE A 130 -28.08 21.11 27.40
C ILE A 130 -26.68 20.68 27.78
N VAL A 131 -26.40 20.48 29.06
CA VAL A 131 -25.07 20.09 29.57
C VAL A 131 -24.68 18.70 29.10
N ALA A 132 -25.64 17.81 29.01
CA ALA A 132 -25.39 16.44 28.55
C ALA A 132 -25.16 16.31 27.03
N CYS A 133 -25.18 17.41 26.29
CA CYS A 133 -24.86 17.32 24.85
C CYS A 133 -23.42 16.79 24.65
N PRO A 134 -23.21 15.65 23.96
CA PRO A 134 -21.88 15.10 23.70
C PRO A 134 -21.19 15.80 22.51
N CYS A 135 -21.43 17.10 22.31
CA CYS A 135 -20.98 17.84 21.13
C CYS A 135 -19.46 17.83 20.98
N ALA A 136 -18.71 17.97 22.08
CA ALA A 136 -17.25 17.87 22.05
C ALA A 136 -16.77 16.45 21.72
N LEU A 137 -17.50 15.42 22.17
CA LEU A 137 -17.22 14.03 21.82
C LEU A 137 -17.40 13.77 20.32
N ALA A 138 -18.50 14.28 19.76
CA ALA A 138 -18.84 14.08 18.34
C ALA A 138 -17.89 14.82 17.39
N LEU A 139 -17.34 15.96 17.78
CA LEU A 139 -16.52 16.81 16.92
C LEU A 139 -15.00 16.58 17.07
N SER A 140 -14.52 16.18 18.25
CA SER A 140 -13.07 16.08 18.51
C SER A 140 -12.36 15.03 17.63
N ALA A 141 -12.96 13.87 17.43
CA ALA A 141 -12.38 12.83 16.58
C ALA A 141 -12.30 13.25 15.09
N PRO A 142 -13.38 13.72 14.44
CA PRO A 142 -13.30 14.21 13.06
C PRO A 142 -12.27 15.32 12.86
N PHE A 143 -12.17 16.29 13.76
CA PHE A 143 -11.21 17.37 13.65
C PHE A 143 -9.76 16.90 13.85
N ALA A 144 -9.47 16.11 14.87
CA ALA A 144 -8.13 15.60 15.15
C ALA A 144 -7.64 14.67 14.03
N LEU A 145 -8.49 13.72 13.61
CA LEU A 145 -8.15 12.74 12.57
C LEU A 145 -8.13 13.37 11.18
N GLY A 146 -9.07 14.29 10.87
CA GLY A 146 -9.08 15.03 9.61
C GLY A 146 -7.83 15.90 9.44
N ASN A 147 -7.39 16.59 10.50
CA ASN A 147 -6.15 17.34 10.46
C ASN A 147 -4.91 16.42 10.30
N THR A 148 -4.93 15.26 10.96
CA THR A 148 -3.88 14.25 10.81
C THR A 148 -3.79 13.74 9.36
N LEU A 149 -4.94 13.46 8.74
CA LEU A 149 -5.03 13.03 7.35
C LEU A 149 -4.44 14.10 6.41
N ARG A 150 -4.74 15.38 6.64
CA ARG A 150 -4.18 16.50 5.90
C ARG A 150 -2.66 16.59 6.05
N ILE A 151 -2.13 16.43 7.28
CA ILE A 151 -0.69 16.44 7.55
C ILE A 151 0.00 15.28 6.82
N PHE A 152 -0.57 14.08 6.83
CA PHE A 152 -0.04 12.93 6.12
C PHE A 152 -0.03 13.15 4.62
N GLY A 153 -1.11 13.68 4.03
CA GLY A 153 -1.19 14.02 2.62
C GLY A 153 -0.12 15.03 2.20
N ASN A 154 0.15 16.06 3.01
CA ASN A 154 1.24 17.02 2.77
C ASN A 154 2.64 16.37 2.77
N HIS A 155 2.76 15.22 3.41
CA HIS A 155 3.96 14.40 3.40
C HIS A 155 3.87 13.23 2.42
N LYS A 156 2.94 13.28 1.46
CA LYS A 156 2.75 12.26 0.42
C LYS A 156 2.48 10.87 1.00
N PHE A 157 1.80 10.80 2.12
CA PHE A 157 1.24 9.60 2.69
C PHE A 157 -0.28 9.73 2.68
N TYR A 158 -0.90 9.11 1.68
CA TYR A 158 -2.32 9.21 1.41
C TYR A 158 -3.05 8.03 2.04
N LEU A 159 -4.07 8.31 2.81
CA LEU A 159 -4.90 7.30 3.48
C LEU A 159 -6.30 7.28 2.87
N LYS A 160 -6.90 6.10 2.80
CA LYS A 160 -8.25 5.89 2.28
C LYS A 160 -9.30 6.69 3.07
N ASN A 161 -9.19 6.66 4.40
CA ASN A 161 -10.07 7.37 5.33
C ASN A 161 -9.40 7.58 6.68
N THR A 162 -10.10 8.21 7.62
CA THR A 162 -9.61 8.48 8.98
C THR A 162 -9.47 7.23 9.84
N ASP A 163 -10.21 6.16 9.57
CA ASP A 163 -10.19 4.92 10.34
C ASP A 163 -8.83 4.21 10.20
N VAL A 164 -8.17 4.40 9.06
CA VAL A 164 -6.79 3.90 8.83
C VAL A 164 -5.81 4.47 9.85
N ILE A 165 -5.99 5.74 10.30
CA ILE A 165 -5.13 6.36 11.34
C ILE A 165 -5.26 5.59 12.66
N GLU A 166 -6.49 5.24 13.03
CA GLU A 166 -6.76 4.44 14.21
C GLU A 166 -6.09 3.07 14.11
N GLN A 167 -6.25 2.39 12.99
CA GLN A 167 -5.65 1.07 12.74
C GLN A 167 -4.13 1.15 12.79
N ILE A 168 -3.48 2.14 12.13
CA ILE A 168 -2.03 2.38 12.22
C ILE A 168 -1.58 2.56 13.66
N SER A 169 -2.37 3.21 14.50
CA SER A 169 -2.01 3.43 15.91
C SER A 169 -1.90 2.12 16.72
N ARG A 170 -2.65 1.10 16.33
CA ARG A 170 -2.75 -0.20 17.02
C ARG A 170 -1.75 -1.25 16.50
N ILE A 171 -1.06 -1.00 15.40
CA ILE A 171 -0.14 -1.95 14.77
C ILE A 171 0.89 -2.48 15.79
N SER A 172 1.06 -3.78 15.83
CA SER A 172 2.08 -4.51 16.58
C SER A 172 3.18 -5.05 15.67
N ASP A 173 2.82 -5.58 14.51
CA ASP A 173 3.67 -6.27 13.57
C ASP A 173 3.70 -5.55 12.22
N VAL A 174 4.89 -5.45 11.60
CA VAL A 174 5.06 -4.84 10.28
C VAL A 174 5.71 -5.85 9.36
N VAL A 175 5.00 -6.22 8.31
CA VAL A 175 5.43 -7.15 7.28
C VAL A 175 5.82 -6.37 6.04
N PHE A 176 7.02 -6.59 5.55
CA PHE A 176 7.54 -5.97 4.34
C PHE A 176 7.61 -6.99 3.22
N ASP A 177 7.14 -6.62 2.04
CA ASP A 177 7.61 -7.25 0.82
C ASP A 177 9.03 -6.77 0.49
N LYS A 178 9.81 -7.57 -0.22
CA LYS A 178 11.18 -7.21 -0.62
C LYS A 178 11.19 -6.34 -1.87
N THR A 179 10.63 -6.86 -2.94
CA THR A 179 10.79 -6.32 -4.31
C THR A 179 9.88 -5.12 -4.55
N GLY A 180 10.46 -4.01 -5.04
CA GLY A 180 9.71 -2.75 -5.20
C GLY A 180 9.40 -2.00 -3.89
N THR A 181 9.60 -2.65 -2.73
CA THR A 181 9.32 -2.10 -1.40
C THR A 181 10.60 -1.72 -0.65
N LEU A 182 11.43 -2.68 -0.30
CA LEU A 182 12.76 -2.44 0.31
C LEU A 182 13.79 -2.09 -0.75
N THR A 183 13.58 -2.54 -1.97
CA THR A 183 14.38 -2.23 -3.16
C THR A 183 13.67 -1.17 -4.02
N ILE A 184 14.44 -0.51 -4.88
CA ILE A 184 13.90 0.47 -5.83
C ILE A 184 13.43 -0.29 -7.07
N SER A 185 12.16 -0.12 -7.44
CA SER A 185 11.59 -0.76 -8.63
C SER A 185 12.38 -0.37 -9.89
N GLY A 186 12.70 -1.37 -10.73
CA GLY A 186 13.40 -1.16 -11.99
C GLY A 186 14.87 -0.76 -11.87
N LYS A 187 15.43 -0.62 -10.66
CA LYS A 187 16.86 -0.34 -10.47
C LYS A 187 17.58 -1.57 -9.90
N SER A 188 18.46 -2.12 -10.72
CA SER A 188 19.35 -3.20 -10.32
C SER A 188 20.76 -2.89 -10.82
N THR A 189 21.76 -3.25 -10.05
CA THR A 189 23.15 -3.23 -10.50
C THR A 189 23.45 -4.54 -11.19
N VAL A 190 24.04 -4.46 -12.36
CA VAL A 190 24.46 -5.61 -13.16
C VAL A 190 25.97 -5.57 -13.30
N ASN A 191 26.63 -6.57 -12.79
CA ASN A 191 28.07 -6.72 -12.93
C ASN A 191 28.37 -8.06 -13.60
N PHE A 192 29.19 -8.06 -14.65
CA PHE A 192 29.64 -9.29 -15.27
C PHE A 192 30.89 -9.82 -14.54
N VAL A 193 30.83 -11.08 -14.15
CA VAL A 193 31.94 -11.78 -13.48
C VAL A 193 32.40 -12.90 -14.41
N GLY A 194 33.59 -12.75 -14.99
CA GLY A 194 34.15 -13.70 -15.94
C GLY A 194 35.10 -13.05 -16.92
N ASN A 195 35.23 -13.63 -18.11
CA ASN A 195 36.12 -13.16 -19.16
C ASN A 195 35.64 -11.82 -19.75
N VAL A 196 36.53 -10.98 -20.19
CA VAL A 196 36.21 -9.68 -20.80
C VAL A 196 35.30 -9.87 -22.01
N LEU A 197 34.19 -9.14 -22.03
CA LEU A 197 33.26 -9.12 -23.15
C LEU A 197 33.66 -7.99 -24.11
N ASP A 198 33.91 -8.33 -25.38
CA ASP A 198 34.08 -7.37 -26.47
C ASP A 198 32.73 -6.82 -26.95
N ASP A 199 32.75 -5.74 -27.75
CA ASP A 199 31.57 -5.07 -28.26
C ASP A 199 30.64 -6.02 -29.06
N ASN A 200 31.20 -6.94 -29.82
CA ASN A 200 30.40 -7.92 -30.57
C ASN A 200 29.61 -8.85 -29.65
N LYS A 201 30.25 -9.34 -28.55
CA LYS A 201 29.58 -10.16 -27.57
C LYS A 201 28.49 -9.36 -26.86
N LEU A 202 28.76 -8.10 -26.50
CA LEU A 202 27.75 -7.23 -25.87
C LEU A 202 26.55 -6.98 -26.78
N MET A 203 26.77 -6.76 -28.10
CA MET A 203 25.70 -6.62 -29.11
C MET A 203 24.80 -7.86 -29.17
N ILE A 204 25.42 -9.07 -29.21
CA ILE A 204 24.66 -10.33 -29.28
C ILE A 204 23.85 -10.51 -27.99
N ILE A 205 24.46 -10.33 -26.80
CA ILE A 205 23.81 -10.51 -25.50
C ILE A 205 22.63 -9.55 -25.37
N LYS A 206 22.84 -8.25 -25.67
CA LYS A 206 21.78 -7.25 -25.65
C LYS A 206 20.63 -7.64 -26.58
N SER A 207 20.94 -8.09 -27.78
CA SER A 207 19.95 -8.49 -28.79
C SER A 207 19.16 -9.73 -28.36
N ILE A 208 19.79 -10.71 -27.71
CA ILE A 208 19.12 -11.89 -27.16
C ILE A 208 18.18 -11.47 -26.01
N CYS A 209 18.66 -10.68 -25.08
CA CYS A 209 17.88 -10.24 -23.92
C CYS A 209 16.69 -9.35 -24.29
N ARG A 210 16.78 -8.59 -25.42
CA ARG A 210 15.67 -7.77 -25.93
C ARG A 210 14.41 -8.57 -26.23
N ASN A 211 14.58 -9.78 -26.73
CA ASN A 211 13.45 -10.60 -27.20
C ASN A 211 12.74 -11.37 -26.10
N SER A 212 13.27 -11.34 -24.86
CA SER A 212 12.68 -11.99 -23.70
C SER A 212 11.89 -11.00 -22.84
N SER A 213 10.73 -11.44 -22.36
CA SER A 213 9.94 -10.71 -21.36
C SER A 213 10.39 -11.00 -19.93
N HIS A 214 11.36 -11.90 -19.72
CA HIS A 214 11.83 -12.28 -18.39
C HIS A 214 12.50 -11.09 -17.66
N PRO A 215 12.17 -10.83 -16.38
CA PRO A 215 12.69 -9.65 -15.65
C PRO A 215 14.21 -9.54 -15.66
N LEU A 216 14.95 -10.64 -15.43
CA LEU A 216 16.41 -10.64 -15.44
C LEU A 216 16.98 -10.30 -16.82
N SER A 217 16.36 -10.78 -17.90
CA SER A 217 16.75 -10.46 -19.28
C SER A 217 16.55 -8.97 -19.56
N ARG A 218 15.44 -8.39 -19.10
CA ARG A 218 15.16 -6.94 -19.21
C ARG A 218 16.17 -6.09 -18.46
N ILE A 219 16.58 -6.53 -17.28
CA ILE A 219 17.61 -5.85 -16.48
C ILE A 219 18.95 -5.86 -17.21
N ILE A 220 19.37 -7.00 -17.77
CA ILE A 220 20.63 -7.11 -18.54
C ILE A 220 20.54 -6.27 -19.82
N TYR A 221 19.42 -6.32 -20.56
CA TYR A 221 19.20 -5.49 -21.74
C TYR A 221 19.39 -4.00 -21.47
N ASN A 222 18.84 -3.50 -20.38
CA ASN A 222 18.92 -2.08 -20.01
C ASN A 222 20.32 -1.68 -19.49
N ALA A 223 21.08 -2.63 -18.96
CA ALA A 223 22.42 -2.39 -18.41
C ALA A 223 23.52 -2.36 -19.47
N ILE A 224 23.30 -3.01 -20.61
CA ILE A 224 24.29 -3.09 -21.71
C ILE A 224 24.11 -1.91 -22.66
N ASP A 225 25.15 -1.09 -22.83
CA ASP A 225 25.22 -0.05 -23.86
C ASP A 225 25.94 -0.61 -25.09
N ALA A 226 25.17 -1.11 -26.06
CA ALA A 226 25.67 -1.64 -27.33
C ALA A 226 24.57 -1.51 -28.39
N GLU A 227 24.95 -1.60 -29.67
CA GLU A 227 23.99 -1.64 -30.77
C GLU A 227 23.24 -2.99 -30.81
N LEU A 228 22.09 -2.99 -31.48
CA LEU A 228 21.29 -4.19 -31.67
C LEU A 228 21.63 -4.87 -33.00
N MET A 229 21.67 -6.19 -33.00
CA MET A 229 21.86 -6.96 -34.19
C MET A 229 20.70 -7.91 -34.50
N VAL A 230 20.59 -8.33 -35.74
CA VAL A 230 19.58 -9.33 -36.16
C VAL A 230 20.01 -10.71 -35.68
N LEU A 231 19.16 -11.37 -34.92
CA LEU A 231 19.40 -12.73 -34.43
C LEU A 231 18.84 -13.77 -35.36
N LYS A 232 19.58 -14.86 -35.54
CA LYS A 232 19.10 -16.07 -36.21
C LYS A 232 18.90 -17.17 -35.17
N ASN A 233 17.88 -18.01 -35.37
CA ASN A 233 17.59 -19.17 -34.51
C ASN A 233 17.37 -18.81 -33.03
N TYR A 234 16.68 -17.69 -32.76
CA TYR A 234 16.30 -17.33 -31.39
C TYR A 234 15.30 -18.35 -30.83
N LYS A 235 15.58 -18.83 -29.63
CA LYS A 235 14.72 -19.73 -28.88
C LYS A 235 14.76 -19.37 -27.39
N GLU A 236 13.58 -19.22 -26.79
CA GLU A 236 13.42 -19.09 -25.36
C GLU A 236 12.94 -20.42 -24.76
N ILE A 237 13.65 -20.92 -23.76
CA ILE A 237 13.33 -22.15 -23.05
C ILE A 237 12.80 -21.73 -21.68
N VAL A 238 11.49 -21.87 -21.50
CA VAL A 238 10.80 -21.43 -20.27
C VAL A 238 11.43 -22.04 -19.03
N GLY A 239 11.72 -21.20 -18.03
CA GLY A 239 12.35 -21.59 -16.77
C GLY A 239 13.85 -21.91 -16.86
N LYS A 240 14.46 -21.88 -18.04
CA LYS A 240 15.90 -22.22 -18.24
C LYS A 240 16.72 -21.06 -18.77
N GLY A 241 16.37 -20.53 -19.96
CA GLY A 241 17.15 -19.46 -20.54
C GLY A 241 16.87 -19.23 -22.05
N LEU A 242 17.77 -18.47 -22.67
CA LEU A 242 17.70 -17.98 -24.03
C LEU A 242 18.85 -18.54 -24.87
N GLN A 243 18.58 -18.78 -26.14
CA GLN A 243 19.58 -19.26 -27.06
C GLN A 243 19.42 -18.59 -28.43
N ALA A 244 20.50 -18.11 -29.03
CA ALA A 244 20.56 -17.63 -30.42
C ALA A 244 22.01 -17.54 -30.88
N ASN A 245 22.27 -17.72 -32.18
CA ASN A 245 23.59 -17.52 -32.80
C ASN A 245 24.77 -18.20 -32.04
N GLY A 246 24.56 -19.40 -31.50
CA GLY A 246 25.60 -20.11 -30.73
C GLY A 246 25.81 -19.57 -29.29
N VAL A 247 25.00 -18.59 -28.88
CA VAL A 247 25.04 -18.00 -27.50
C VAL A 247 23.92 -18.61 -26.67
N ARG A 248 24.24 -19.00 -25.43
CA ARG A 248 23.31 -19.46 -24.40
C ARG A 248 23.38 -18.54 -23.18
N VAL A 249 22.23 -18.03 -22.74
CA VAL A 249 22.10 -17.13 -21.60
C VAL A 249 21.00 -17.67 -20.69
N GLY A 250 21.29 -17.95 -19.41
CA GLY A 250 20.25 -18.50 -18.55
C GLY A 250 20.74 -18.99 -17.19
N SER A 251 19.98 -19.93 -16.60
CA SER A 251 20.29 -20.49 -15.30
C SER A 251 21.57 -21.33 -15.31
N ALA A 252 22.18 -21.52 -14.14
CA ALA A 252 23.35 -22.39 -13.98
C ALA A 252 23.06 -23.82 -14.47
N GLU A 253 21.88 -24.36 -14.14
CA GLU A 253 21.42 -25.68 -14.59
C GLU A 253 21.33 -25.77 -16.13
N PHE A 254 20.87 -24.71 -16.79
CA PHE A 254 20.76 -24.67 -18.25
C PHE A 254 22.12 -24.76 -18.97
N LEU A 255 23.16 -24.21 -18.37
CA LEU A 255 24.52 -24.23 -18.91
C LEU A 255 25.35 -25.40 -18.34
N GLY A 256 24.86 -26.14 -17.34
CA GLY A 256 25.58 -27.23 -16.70
C GLY A 256 26.74 -26.77 -15.80
N VAL A 257 26.64 -25.59 -15.18
CA VAL A 257 27.68 -25.00 -14.32
C VAL A 257 27.17 -24.85 -12.89
N ASP A 258 28.11 -24.72 -11.94
CA ASP A 258 27.76 -24.49 -10.54
C ASP A 258 27.26 -23.06 -10.29
N SER A 259 26.22 -22.93 -9.46
CA SER A 259 25.72 -21.63 -9.02
C SER A 259 26.45 -21.15 -7.76
N VAL A 260 26.79 -19.87 -7.71
CA VAL A 260 27.31 -19.24 -6.49
C VAL A 260 26.13 -18.91 -5.56
N LYS A 261 26.13 -19.44 -4.35
CA LYS A 261 25.06 -19.18 -3.38
C LYS A 261 25.02 -17.70 -2.99
N GLY A 262 23.81 -17.18 -2.77
CA GLY A 262 23.63 -15.84 -2.22
C GLY A 262 23.54 -14.72 -3.25
N VAL A 263 23.43 -15.01 -4.57
CA VAL A 263 23.39 -14.00 -5.63
C VAL A 263 22.46 -14.43 -6.74
N SER A 264 21.66 -13.51 -7.27
CA SER A 264 20.92 -13.73 -8.52
C SER A 264 21.88 -13.68 -9.70
N GLN A 265 21.93 -14.77 -10.50
CA GLN A 265 22.90 -14.95 -11.57
C GLN A 265 22.22 -15.32 -12.88
N VAL A 266 22.76 -14.80 -13.98
CA VAL A 266 22.45 -15.22 -15.33
C VAL A 266 23.76 -15.58 -16.02
N HIS A 267 23.93 -16.87 -16.29
CA HIS A 267 25.16 -17.43 -16.86
C HIS A 267 25.21 -17.23 -18.38
N LEU A 268 26.43 -17.11 -18.92
CA LEU A 268 26.73 -16.87 -20.33
C LEU A 268 27.69 -17.90 -20.89
N GLU A 269 27.30 -18.47 -22.02
CA GLU A 269 28.11 -19.35 -22.83
C GLU A 269 28.05 -18.88 -24.28
N ILE A 270 29.19 -18.84 -24.99
CA ILE A 270 29.29 -18.52 -26.42
C ILE A 270 30.10 -19.63 -27.10
N GLU A 271 29.52 -20.19 -28.13
CA GLU A 271 30.15 -21.28 -28.95
C GLU A 271 30.66 -22.47 -28.10
N GLY A 272 29.91 -22.83 -27.06
CA GLY A 272 30.27 -23.91 -26.13
C GLY A 272 31.32 -23.54 -25.09
N VAL A 273 31.78 -22.29 -25.05
CA VAL A 273 32.76 -21.81 -24.08
C VAL A 273 32.00 -21.00 -23.00
N TYR A 274 32.09 -21.44 -21.76
CA TYR A 274 31.56 -20.69 -20.63
C TYR A 274 32.41 -19.44 -20.39
N LEU A 275 31.77 -18.26 -20.37
CA LEU A 275 32.46 -16.97 -20.22
C LEU A 275 32.32 -16.37 -18.83
N GLY A 276 31.28 -16.74 -18.07
CA GLY A 276 31.01 -16.17 -16.78
C GLY A 276 29.50 -15.95 -16.55
N TYR A 277 29.16 -15.07 -15.64
CA TYR A 277 27.77 -14.75 -15.29
C TYR A 277 27.56 -13.28 -15.00
N PHE A 278 26.36 -12.81 -15.28
CA PHE A 278 25.87 -11.52 -14.81
C PHE A 278 25.37 -11.68 -13.38
N LYS A 279 26.02 -10.97 -12.46
CA LYS A 279 25.58 -10.79 -11.08
C LYS A 279 24.57 -9.66 -11.05
N ILE A 280 23.34 -9.95 -10.62
CA ILE A 280 22.24 -8.99 -10.56
C ILE A 280 21.88 -8.77 -9.10
N GLU A 281 22.03 -7.55 -8.63
CA GLU A 281 21.72 -7.14 -7.28
C GLU A 281 20.65 -6.04 -7.31
N SER A 282 19.55 -6.27 -6.61
CA SER A 282 18.49 -5.27 -6.47
C SER A 282 18.99 -4.08 -5.64
N THR A 283 18.84 -2.87 -6.17
CA THR A 283 19.27 -1.66 -5.46
C THR A 283 18.36 -1.41 -4.26
N LYS A 284 18.93 -1.54 -3.06
CA LYS A 284 18.22 -1.23 -1.80
C LYS A 284 18.03 0.27 -1.65
N ARG A 285 16.95 0.65 -0.96
CA ARG A 285 16.75 2.07 -0.58
C ARG A 285 17.85 2.50 0.40
N GLY A 286 18.56 3.58 0.10
CA GLY A 286 19.65 4.06 0.95
C GLY A 286 19.25 4.41 2.38
N VAL A 287 17.95 4.66 2.60
CA VAL A 287 17.37 4.97 3.92
C VAL A 287 16.89 3.75 4.70
N LEU A 288 16.98 2.54 4.11
CA LEU A 288 16.40 1.29 4.65
C LEU A 288 16.86 1.04 6.09
N LYS A 289 18.17 0.94 6.32
CA LYS A 289 18.75 0.66 7.65
C LYS A 289 18.24 1.62 8.72
N LYS A 290 18.19 2.91 8.40
CA LYS A 290 17.72 3.94 9.34
C LYS A 290 16.23 3.80 9.63
N THR A 291 15.42 3.42 8.65
CA THR A 291 13.97 3.24 8.80
C THR A 291 13.67 2.02 9.64
N ILE A 292 14.27 0.88 9.33
CA ILE A 292 14.09 -0.39 10.06
C ILE A 292 14.52 -0.23 11.52
N ASN A 293 15.69 0.38 11.79
CA ASN A 293 16.15 0.61 13.16
C ASN A 293 15.19 1.48 13.99
N LYS A 294 14.46 2.41 13.38
CA LYS A 294 13.45 3.21 14.09
C LYS A 294 12.15 2.45 14.38
N LEU A 295 11.94 1.31 13.72
CA LEU A 295 10.79 0.43 13.95
C LEU A 295 11.05 -0.66 14.99
N HIS A 296 12.19 -0.65 15.70
CA HIS A 296 12.62 -1.67 16.68
C HIS A 296 11.58 -2.02 17.77
N LYS A 297 10.57 -1.15 18.00
CA LYS A 297 9.46 -1.41 18.95
C LYS A 297 8.34 -2.26 18.33
N LYS A 298 8.49 -2.68 17.08
CA LYS A 298 7.56 -3.53 16.35
C LYS A 298 8.21 -4.85 16.02
N VAL A 299 7.42 -5.89 15.87
CA VAL A 299 7.90 -7.14 15.31
C VAL A 299 7.95 -6.96 13.79
N LEU A 300 9.12 -7.21 13.21
CA LEU A 300 9.36 -7.01 11.79
C LEU A 300 9.46 -8.35 11.09
N HIS A 301 8.80 -8.46 9.95
CA HIS A 301 8.79 -9.63 9.09
C HIS A 301 9.16 -9.22 7.67
N LEU A 302 9.83 -10.12 6.96
CA LEU A 302 10.13 -10.01 5.54
C LEU A 302 9.54 -11.19 4.81
N ILE A 303 8.77 -10.92 3.77
CA ILE A 303 8.23 -11.92 2.85
C ILE A 303 8.64 -11.57 1.42
N SER A 304 8.98 -12.57 0.62
CA SER A 304 9.38 -12.36 -0.77
C SER A 304 9.04 -13.56 -1.64
N GLY A 305 8.63 -13.31 -2.89
CA GLY A 305 8.52 -14.33 -3.91
C GLY A 305 9.85 -14.71 -4.55
N ASP A 306 10.91 -13.94 -4.29
CA ASP A 306 12.24 -14.23 -4.82
C ASP A 306 12.86 -15.47 -4.13
N ASN A 307 13.94 -15.98 -4.72
CA ASN A 307 14.73 -17.03 -4.11
C ASN A 307 15.47 -16.53 -2.85
N ASP A 308 15.98 -17.45 -2.06
CA ASP A 308 16.65 -17.21 -0.80
C ASP A 308 18.11 -16.71 -0.92
N ALA A 309 18.56 -16.38 -2.14
CA ALA A 309 19.94 -15.96 -2.41
C ALA A 309 20.39 -14.76 -1.54
N GLU A 310 19.49 -13.84 -1.21
CA GLU A 310 19.80 -12.65 -0.42
C GLU A 310 19.47 -12.78 1.08
N ILE A 311 19.20 -14.01 1.59
CA ILE A 311 18.78 -14.23 2.99
C ILE A 311 19.81 -13.69 3.99
N GLY A 312 21.10 -13.96 3.77
CA GLY A 312 22.19 -13.51 4.66
C GLY A 312 22.27 -11.99 4.79
N ASP A 313 21.98 -11.29 3.72
CA ASP A 313 21.97 -9.83 3.70
C ASP A 313 20.72 -9.26 4.39
N MET A 314 19.55 -9.88 4.21
CA MET A 314 18.31 -9.48 4.87
C MET A 314 18.33 -9.75 6.39
N GLN A 315 19.09 -10.73 6.86
CA GLN A 315 19.31 -10.99 8.28
C GLN A 315 19.99 -9.82 9.03
N THR A 316 20.62 -8.88 8.30
CA THR A 316 21.16 -7.65 8.92
C THR A 316 20.06 -6.66 9.32
N TYR A 317 18.84 -6.83 8.80
CA TYR A 317 17.71 -5.94 9.00
C TYR A 317 16.55 -6.60 9.75
N PHE A 318 16.34 -7.90 9.57
CA PHE A 318 15.21 -8.64 10.10
C PHE A 318 15.64 -9.84 10.92
N PRO A 319 14.90 -10.24 11.97
CA PRO A 319 15.14 -11.48 12.69
C PRO A 319 15.08 -12.69 11.76
N LYS A 320 15.98 -13.64 11.92
CA LYS A 320 16.09 -14.84 11.06
C LYS A 320 14.78 -15.61 10.94
N ASP A 321 14.07 -15.75 12.05
CA ASP A 321 12.81 -16.52 12.13
C ASP A 321 11.62 -15.81 11.48
N ASN A 322 11.80 -14.55 11.07
CA ASN A 322 10.75 -13.72 10.46
C ASN A 322 11.05 -13.42 8.98
N ILE A 323 11.92 -14.18 8.33
CA ILE A 323 12.29 -14.00 6.92
C ILE A 323 11.82 -15.20 6.11
N TYR A 324 10.98 -14.95 5.11
CA TYR A 324 10.40 -15.98 4.25
C TYR A 324 10.60 -15.64 2.79
N PHE A 325 11.23 -16.54 2.05
CA PHE A 325 11.45 -16.46 0.62
C PHE A 325 10.64 -17.52 -0.14
N ASN A 326 10.62 -17.44 -1.47
CA ASN A 326 9.89 -18.35 -2.36
C ASN A 326 8.38 -18.40 -2.08
N MET A 327 7.79 -17.30 -1.55
CA MET A 327 6.36 -17.23 -1.26
C MET A 327 5.56 -16.82 -2.48
N LEU A 328 4.59 -17.64 -2.86
CA LEU A 328 3.59 -17.27 -3.85
C LEU A 328 2.58 -16.26 -3.26
N PRO A 329 1.84 -15.49 -4.09
CA PRO A 329 0.84 -14.54 -3.60
C PRO A 329 -0.18 -15.13 -2.60
N PRO A 330 -0.70 -16.36 -2.78
CA PRO A 330 -1.56 -16.99 -1.78
C PRO A 330 -0.86 -17.27 -0.45
N ASP A 331 0.44 -17.61 -0.47
CA ASP A 331 1.20 -17.89 0.75
C ASP A 331 1.40 -16.62 1.56
N LYS A 332 1.65 -15.49 0.89
CA LYS A 332 1.75 -14.17 1.52
C LYS A 332 0.45 -13.80 2.23
N LEU A 333 -0.69 -14.01 1.57
CA LEU A 333 -2.02 -13.77 2.15
C LEU A 333 -2.24 -14.65 3.38
N ASN A 334 -1.98 -15.96 3.26
CA ASN A 334 -2.15 -16.91 4.36
C ASN A 334 -1.27 -16.56 5.56
N TYR A 335 -0.03 -16.15 5.32
CA TYR A 335 0.89 -15.72 6.37
C TYR A 335 0.34 -14.54 7.18
N ILE A 336 -0.20 -13.53 6.51
CA ILE A 336 -0.87 -12.39 7.17
C ILE A 336 -2.06 -12.88 8.00
N ALA A 337 -2.90 -13.75 7.44
CA ALA A 337 -4.07 -14.29 8.12
C ALA A 337 -3.69 -15.09 9.38
N GLU A 338 -2.58 -15.85 9.34
CA GLU A 338 -2.08 -16.59 10.51
C GLU A 338 -1.58 -15.65 11.60
N LEU A 339 -0.84 -14.60 11.27
CA LEU A 339 -0.44 -13.59 12.25
C LEU A 339 -1.66 -12.97 12.93
N GLN A 340 -2.72 -12.67 12.18
CA GLN A 340 -3.95 -12.09 12.72
C GLN A 340 -4.72 -13.04 13.65
N LYS A 341 -4.68 -14.36 13.42
CA LYS A 341 -5.28 -15.36 14.32
C LYS A 341 -4.66 -15.34 15.74
N THR A 342 -3.42 -14.85 15.86
CA THR A 342 -2.73 -14.68 17.15
C THR A 342 -2.96 -13.30 17.78
N ASP A 343 -4.05 -12.61 17.43
CA ASP A 343 -4.46 -11.27 17.90
C ASP A 343 -3.44 -10.17 17.62
N LYS A 344 -2.63 -10.34 16.58
CA LYS A 344 -1.67 -9.34 16.11
C LYS A 344 -2.34 -8.37 15.15
N ASN A 345 -2.00 -7.09 15.29
CA ASN A 345 -2.41 -6.06 14.34
C ASN A 345 -1.29 -5.85 13.32
N VAL A 346 -1.51 -6.32 12.13
CA VAL A 346 -0.51 -6.42 11.06
C VAL A 346 -0.62 -5.25 10.09
N MET A 347 0.49 -4.56 9.84
CA MET A 347 0.67 -3.66 8.71
C MET A 347 1.47 -4.38 7.63
N MET A 348 0.89 -4.55 6.45
CA MET A 348 1.59 -5.05 5.27
C MET A 348 2.04 -3.88 4.40
N ILE A 349 3.30 -3.92 3.96
CA ILE A 349 3.91 -2.91 3.09
C ILE A 349 4.44 -3.62 1.85
N GLY A 350 3.91 -3.26 0.70
CA GLY A 350 4.23 -3.86 -0.59
C GLY A 350 4.21 -2.85 -1.73
N ASP A 351 4.50 -3.31 -2.96
CA ASP A 351 4.42 -2.48 -4.17
C ASP A 351 2.98 -2.42 -4.75
N GLY A 352 2.10 -3.26 -4.25
CA GLY A 352 0.69 -3.30 -4.63
C GLY A 352 0.36 -4.18 -5.84
N LEU A 353 1.35 -4.66 -6.58
CA LEU A 353 1.14 -5.44 -7.81
C LEU A 353 0.88 -6.92 -7.51
N ASN A 354 1.84 -7.53 -6.83
CA ASN A 354 1.79 -8.97 -6.51
C ASN A 354 1.23 -9.23 -5.12
N ASP A 355 1.07 -8.18 -4.33
CA ASP A 355 0.74 -8.25 -2.90
C ASP A 355 -0.69 -7.84 -2.58
N ALA A 356 -1.54 -7.58 -3.60
CA ALA A 356 -2.90 -7.07 -3.42
C ALA A 356 -3.71 -7.89 -2.40
N GLY A 357 -3.65 -9.22 -2.44
CA GLY A 357 -4.32 -10.10 -1.48
C GLY A 357 -3.79 -9.93 -0.06
N ALA A 358 -2.46 -9.85 0.13
CA ALA A 358 -1.83 -9.67 1.43
C ALA A 358 -2.09 -8.27 2.00
N LEU A 359 -2.07 -7.23 1.15
CA LEU A 359 -2.42 -5.85 1.52
C LEU A 359 -3.86 -5.75 2.00
N GLN A 360 -4.79 -6.36 1.27
CA GLN A 360 -6.21 -6.39 1.64
C GLN A 360 -6.45 -7.18 2.92
N GLN A 361 -5.81 -8.33 3.10
CA GLN A 361 -5.96 -9.18 4.28
C GLN A 361 -5.43 -8.50 5.54
N SER A 362 -4.34 -7.70 5.46
CA SER A 362 -3.72 -7.04 6.61
C SER A 362 -4.67 -6.04 7.29
N ASN A 363 -4.40 -5.67 8.55
CA ASN A 363 -5.17 -4.63 9.23
C ASN A 363 -4.96 -3.26 8.55
N VAL A 364 -3.73 -3.02 8.07
CA VAL A 364 -3.38 -1.84 7.27
C VAL A 364 -2.50 -2.27 6.12
N GLY A 365 -2.99 -2.18 4.90
CA GLY A 365 -2.21 -2.38 3.68
C GLY A 365 -1.64 -1.05 3.17
N VAL A 366 -0.32 -0.94 3.08
CA VAL A 366 0.38 0.25 2.59
C VAL A 366 1.07 -0.09 1.28
N SER A 367 0.68 0.56 0.20
CA SER A 367 1.39 0.46 -1.08
C SER A 367 2.48 1.53 -1.15
N ILE A 368 3.72 1.12 -1.48
CA ILE A 368 4.79 2.06 -1.79
C ILE A 368 4.81 2.28 -3.29
N SER A 369 4.79 3.54 -3.70
CA SER A 369 4.82 3.89 -5.12
C SER A 369 5.94 4.87 -5.44
N GLU A 370 6.68 4.60 -6.50
CA GLU A 370 7.63 5.55 -7.10
C GLU A 370 6.88 6.63 -7.89
N ASP A 371 5.71 6.29 -8.43
CA ASP A 371 4.77 7.21 -9.06
C ASP A 371 3.41 7.06 -8.37
N ILE A 372 2.94 8.16 -7.76
CA ILE A 372 1.68 8.20 -7.00
C ILE A 372 0.47 7.79 -7.85
N ASN A 373 0.55 7.92 -9.16
CA ASN A 373 -0.51 7.50 -10.07
C ASN A 373 -0.59 5.96 -10.24
N SER A 374 0.41 5.24 -9.75
CA SER A 374 0.49 3.77 -9.80
C SER A 374 0.21 3.18 -8.44
N PHE A 375 -1.04 2.85 -8.11
CA PHE A 375 -1.38 2.22 -6.84
C PHE A 375 -2.36 1.05 -7.01
N SER A 376 -2.33 0.12 -6.07
CA SER A 376 -3.31 -0.96 -5.99
C SER A 376 -4.57 -0.52 -5.24
N PRO A 377 -5.79 -0.73 -5.77
CA PRO A 377 -7.03 -0.45 -5.04
C PRO A 377 -7.18 -1.29 -3.75
N ALA A 378 -6.43 -2.37 -3.62
CA ALA A 378 -6.46 -3.24 -2.44
C ALA A 378 -5.77 -2.65 -1.21
N CYS A 379 -5.09 -1.48 -1.30
CA CYS A 379 -4.40 -0.86 -0.17
C CYS A 379 -5.30 0.12 0.60
N ASP A 380 -4.98 0.32 1.88
CA ASP A 380 -5.61 1.33 2.75
C ASP A 380 -4.84 2.66 2.72
N ALA A 381 -3.58 2.61 2.32
CA ALA A 381 -2.71 3.78 2.25
C ALA A 381 -1.68 3.67 1.12
N ILE A 382 -1.30 4.82 0.58
CA ILE A 382 -0.26 4.95 -0.44
C ILE A 382 0.83 5.84 0.12
N LEU A 383 2.05 5.34 0.12
CA LEU A 383 3.24 6.08 0.56
C LEU A 383 4.16 6.33 -0.64
N ASP A 384 4.43 7.60 -0.93
CA ASP A 384 5.47 7.97 -1.88
C ASP A 384 6.83 7.44 -1.41
N ALA A 385 7.52 6.74 -2.30
CA ALA A 385 8.79 6.07 -2.02
C ALA A 385 9.87 7.01 -1.46
N SER A 386 9.86 8.30 -1.86
CA SER A 386 10.78 9.32 -1.34
C SER A 386 10.60 9.58 0.16
N ASN A 387 9.45 9.25 0.71
CA ASN A 387 9.11 9.43 2.12
C ASN A 387 9.12 8.11 2.94
N PHE A 388 9.68 7.03 2.39
CA PHE A 388 9.82 5.75 3.08
C PHE A 388 10.46 5.88 4.48
N ASN A 389 11.44 6.77 4.62
CA ASN A 389 12.13 7.05 5.88
C ASN A 389 11.24 7.68 6.97
N LYS A 390 10.06 8.21 6.60
CA LYS A 390 9.09 8.82 7.52
C LYS A 390 8.06 7.83 8.06
N LEU A 391 8.02 6.59 7.56
CA LEU A 391 7.08 5.56 8.02
C LEU A 391 7.03 5.40 9.55
N PRO A 392 8.18 5.33 10.28
CA PRO A 392 8.16 5.26 11.74
C PRO A 392 7.51 6.50 12.39
N LEU A 393 7.68 7.66 11.76
CA LEU A 393 7.08 8.91 12.22
C LEU A 393 5.57 8.90 12.05
N PHE A 394 5.05 8.41 10.93
CA PHE A 394 3.61 8.29 10.68
C PHE A 394 2.94 7.36 11.69
N ILE A 395 3.55 6.21 12.00
CA ILE A 395 3.06 5.29 13.05
C ILE A 395 3.03 5.98 14.42
N LYS A 396 4.11 6.71 14.77
CA LYS A 396 4.17 7.47 16.02
C LYS A 396 3.12 8.58 16.08
N PHE A 397 2.96 9.31 14.97
CA PHE A 397 1.99 10.41 14.88
C PHE A 397 0.55 9.92 14.98
N SER A 398 0.21 8.79 14.33
CA SER A 398 -1.10 8.14 14.48
C SER A 398 -1.41 7.80 15.93
N LYS A 399 -0.42 7.27 16.70
CA LYS A 399 -0.58 7.03 18.14
C LYS A 399 -0.80 8.30 18.93
N MET A 400 -0.13 9.40 18.56
CA MET A 400 -0.33 10.71 19.23
C MET A 400 -1.71 11.27 18.92
N ALA A 401 -2.16 11.22 17.65
CA ALA A 401 -3.49 11.67 17.28
C ALA A 401 -4.58 10.94 18.05
N MET A 402 -4.46 9.62 18.21
CA MET A 402 -5.37 8.82 19.00
C MET A 402 -5.36 9.19 20.50
N LYS A 403 -4.18 9.47 21.06
CA LYS A 403 -4.10 9.96 22.46
C LYS A 403 -4.81 11.30 22.63
N VAL A 404 -4.70 12.22 21.67
CA VAL A 404 -5.41 13.50 21.68
C VAL A 404 -6.92 13.26 21.66
N VAL A 405 -7.41 12.36 20.79
CA VAL A 405 -8.83 12.00 20.74
C VAL A 405 -9.32 11.45 22.07
N TYR A 406 -8.61 10.48 22.65
CA TYR A 406 -8.99 9.90 23.94
C TYR A 406 -8.94 10.91 25.10
N LEU A 407 -7.93 11.78 25.11
CA LEU A 407 -7.82 12.84 26.10
C LEU A 407 -8.98 13.84 25.98
N SER A 408 -9.35 14.23 24.77
CA SER A 408 -10.51 15.09 24.52
C SER A 408 -11.80 14.45 25.00
N PHE A 409 -11.98 13.15 24.78
CA PHE A 409 -13.12 12.40 25.30
C PHE A 409 -13.15 12.37 26.82
N PHE A 410 -12.01 12.15 27.46
CA PHE A 410 -11.91 12.14 28.92
C PHE A 410 -12.26 13.51 29.53
N ILE A 411 -11.70 14.58 28.96
CA ILE A 411 -11.98 15.96 29.44
C ILE A 411 -13.47 16.30 29.26
N SER A 412 -14.04 15.96 28.08
CA SER A 412 -15.46 16.18 27.79
C SER A 412 -16.36 15.42 28.76
N PHE A 413 -16.01 14.17 29.06
CA PHE A 413 -16.76 13.34 29.99
C PHE A 413 -16.72 13.91 31.44
N MET A 414 -15.54 14.36 31.89
CA MET A 414 -15.38 14.99 33.20
C MET A 414 -16.17 16.28 33.29
N TYR A 415 -16.13 17.13 32.26
CA TYR A 415 -16.93 18.34 32.17
C TYR A 415 -18.43 18.05 32.29
N ASN A 416 -18.92 17.05 31.56
CA ASN A 416 -20.33 16.66 31.60
C ASN A 416 -20.74 16.14 32.97
N ILE A 417 -19.91 15.38 33.68
CA ILE A 417 -20.19 14.91 35.07
C ILE A 417 -20.34 16.10 36.00
N VAL A 418 -19.38 17.03 35.97
CA VAL A 418 -19.42 18.23 36.85
C VAL A 418 -20.62 19.11 36.53
N GLY A 419 -20.87 19.36 35.23
CA GLY A 419 -22.03 20.14 34.79
C GLY A 419 -23.35 19.49 35.19
N MET A 420 -23.47 18.15 35.05
CA MET A 420 -24.65 17.39 35.44
C MET A 420 -24.93 17.51 36.95
N TYR A 421 -23.88 17.45 37.76
CA TYR A 421 -24.03 17.63 39.20
C TYR A 421 -24.67 18.99 39.59
N PHE A 422 -24.18 20.10 38.98
CA PHE A 422 -24.75 21.43 39.20
C PHE A 422 -26.14 21.59 38.58
N ALA A 423 -26.40 20.98 37.41
CA ALA A 423 -27.72 20.99 36.80
C ALA A 423 -28.77 20.29 37.65
N ILE A 424 -28.48 19.10 38.23
CA ILE A 424 -29.39 18.36 39.11
C ILE A 424 -29.69 19.13 40.37
N LYS A 425 -28.71 19.87 40.94
CA LYS A 425 -28.93 20.75 42.10
C LYS A 425 -29.81 21.95 41.82
N GLY A 426 -30.05 22.28 40.56
CA GLY A 426 -30.80 23.48 40.18
C GLY A 426 -29.99 24.78 40.32
N ASP A 427 -28.66 24.68 40.42
CA ASP A 427 -27.75 25.82 40.56
C ASP A 427 -27.33 26.39 39.19
N MET A 428 -27.69 25.74 38.08
CA MET A 428 -27.43 26.18 36.70
C MET A 428 -28.68 26.75 36.05
N THR A 429 -28.51 27.91 35.43
CA THR A 429 -29.53 28.47 34.53
C THR A 429 -29.17 28.05 33.08
N PRO A 430 -30.15 27.79 32.18
CA PRO A 430 -29.87 27.39 30.77
C PRO A 430 -29.11 28.44 29.95
N ILE A 431 -28.82 29.62 30.51
CA ILE A 431 -28.17 30.76 29.83
C ILE A 431 -26.65 30.79 30.05
N PHE A 432 -26.10 29.93 30.90
CA PHE A 432 -24.65 29.86 31.16
C PHE A 432 -24.00 28.63 30.60
#